data_151a03f4687ce0def309e4cd5c812d80
#
_entry.id   151a03f4687ce0def309e4cd5c812d80
#
_cell.length_a   1.000
_cell.length_b   1.000
_cell.length_c   1.000
_cell.angle_alpha   90.00
_cell.angle_beta   90.00
_cell.angle_gamma   90.00
#
_symmetry.space_group_name_H-M   'P 1'
#
loop_
_entity.id
_entity.type
_entity.pdbx_description
1 polymer ?
#
loop_
_entity_poly.entity_id
_entity_poly.type
_entity_poly.pdbx_seq_one_letter_code
_entity_poly.pdbx_strand_id
1 'polypeptide(L)'
;MKLISPKELSEKLRNKEDFQLIDIREPYEFEDGALGSLNIPLDEMITSVDKISTSKEVIIYCRSGNRSCAIIYMLEKKHKLNNLYNLEGGYTAYLEL
;
A
#
# COMPACT_ATOMS: atom_id res chain seq x y z
N MET A 1 10.63 -8.64 3.50
CA MET A 1 9.61 -7.69 3.04
C MET A 1 10.03 -7.07 1.72
N LYS A 2 9.12 -7.02 0.77
CA LYS A 2 9.39 -6.40 -0.52
C LYS A 2 9.11 -4.91 -0.46
N LEU A 3 9.98 -4.13 -1.08
CA LEU A 3 9.86 -2.67 -1.10
C LEU A 3 9.70 -2.19 -2.54
N ILE A 4 9.01 -1.07 -2.69
CA ILE A 4 8.94 -0.36 -3.97
C ILE A 4 9.26 1.11 -3.70
N SER A 5 10.08 1.72 -4.56
CA SER A 5 10.42 3.13 -4.41
C SER A 5 9.29 4.02 -4.94
N PRO A 6 9.22 5.28 -4.49
CA PRO A 6 8.27 6.23 -5.06
C PRO A 6 8.40 6.37 -6.57
N LYS A 7 9.64 6.37 -7.08
CA LYS A 7 9.88 6.47 -8.52
C LYS A 7 9.30 5.27 -9.27
N GLU A 8 9.54 4.07 -8.76
CA GLU A 8 9.00 2.86 -9.37
C GLU A 8 7.48 2.86 -9.37
N LEU A 9 6.86 3.28 -8.26
CA LEU A 9 5.40 3.38 -8.20
C LEU A 9 4.89 4.42 -9.20
N SER A 10 5.54 5.57 -9.29
CA SER A 10 5.18 6.60 -10.25
C SER A 10 5.19 6.07 -11.68
N GLU A 11 6.21 5.28 -12.03
CA GLU A 11 6.31 4.66 -13.35
C GLU A 11 5.19 3.65 -13.60
N LYS A 12 4.87 2.84 -12.61
CA LYS A 12 3.76 1.88 -12.71
C LYS A 12 2.42 2.59 -12.95
N LEU A 13 2.19 3.68 -12.24
CA LEU A 13 0.96 4.46 -12.40
C LEU A 13 0.90 5.12 -13.77
N ARG A 14 2.01 5.69 -14.23
CA ARG A 14 2.09 6.32 -15.55
C ARG A 14 1.85 5.31 -16.67
N ASN A 15 2.38 4.11 -16.53
CA ASN A 15 2.26 3.05 -17.52
C ASN A 15 0.95 2.26 -17.40
N LYS A 16 0.11 2.62 -16.43
CA LYS A 16 -1.18 1.96 -16.18
C LYS A 16 -1.04 0.44 -16.02
N GLU A 17 -0.01 0.02 -15.28
CA GLU A 17 0.23 -1.39 -15.03
C GLU A 17 -0.88 -1.98 -14.14
N ASP A 18 -1.08 -3.29 -14.26
CA ASP A 18 -2.13 -3.98 -13.53
C ASP A 18 -1.63 -4.42 -12.15
N PHE A 19 -1.93 -3.64 -11.13
CA PHE A 19 -1.60 -3.94 -9.75
C PHE A 19 -2.66 -3.34 -8.83
N GLN A 20 -2.67 -3.78 -7.57
CA GLN A 20 -3.58 -3.22 -6.58
C GLN A 20 -2.80 -2.23 -5.71
N LEU A 21 -3.40 -1.07 -5.43
CA LEU A 21 -2.79 -0.04 -4.60
C LEU A 21 -3.73 0.26 -3.43
N ILE A 22 -3.24 0.09 -2.21
CA ILE A 22 -4.04 0.25 -1.00
C ILE A 22 -3.42 1.29 -0.09
N ASP A 23 -4.21 2.30 0.27
CA ASP A 23 -3.86 3.33 1.24
C ASP A 23 -4.46 2.93 2.58
N ILE A 24 -3.60 2.73 3.59
CA ILE A 24 -4.07 2.33 4.92
C ILE A 24 -4.10 3.50 5.91
N ARG A 25 -4.01 4.73 5.40
CA ARG A 25 -4.12 5.93 6.24
C ARG A 25 -5.58 6.13 6.67
N GLU A 26 -5.80 7.08 7.56
CA GLU A 26 -7.15 7.43 7.98
C GLU A 26 -7.95 8.01 6.81
N PRO A 27 -9.29 7.86 6.81
CA PRO A 27 -10.12 8.38 5.72
C PRO A 27 -9.91 9.87 5.45
N TYR A 28 -9.70 10.69 6.50
CA TYR A 28 -9.48 12.13 6.29
C TYR A 28 -8.17 12.41 5.57
N GLU A 29 -7.13 11.58 5.81
CA GLU A 29 -5.87 11.71 5.09
C GLU A 29 -6.05 11.37 3.62
N PHE A 30 -6.81 10.32 3.35
CA PHE A 30 -7.10 9.87 1.99
C PHE A 30 -7.90 10.93 1.23
N GLU A 31 -8.87 11.54 1.86
CA GLU A 31 -9.69 12.59 1.24
C GLU A 31 -8.87 13.84 0.93
N ASP A 32 -7.85 14.12 1.74
CA ASP A 32 -6.97 15.27 1.56
C ASP A 32 -6.00 15.09 0.38
N GLY A 33 -5.84 13.87 -0.07
CA GLY A 33 -4.98 13.56 -1.23
C GLY A 33 -4.52 12.12 -1.19
N ALA A 34 -4.56 11.45 -2.32
CA ALA A 34 -4.16 10.06 -2.44
C ALA A 34 -3.62 9.78 -3.84
N LEU A 35 -3.21 8.54 -4.07
CA LEU A 35 -2.55 8.13 -5.32
C LEU A 35 -3.49 7.35 -6.25
N GLY A 36 -4.79 7.61 -6.17
CA GLY A 36 -5.78 6.85 -6.95
C GLY A 36 -5.98 5.45 -6.42
N SER A 37 -5.75 5.26 -5.13
CA SER A 37 -5.77 3.97 -4.46
C SER A 37 -7.12 3.66 -3.84
N LEU A 38 -7.28 2.40 -3.45
CA LEU A 38 -8.33 1.99 -2.55
C LEU A 38 -7.93 2.43 -1.13
N ASN A 39 -8.88 2.86 -0.32
CA ASN A 39 -8.61 3.20 1.08
C ASN A 39 -9.19 2.13 2.00
N ILE A 40 -8.30 1.41 2.67
CA ILE A 40 -8.67 0.47 3.73
C ILE A 40 -7.88 0.89 4.96
N PRO A 41 -8.47 1.64 5.89
CA PRO A 41 -7.75 2.11 7.08
C PRO A 41 -7.12 0.95 7.85
N LEU A 42 -6.00 1.22 8.52
CA LEU A 42 -5.21 0.21 9.21
C LEU A 42 -6.05 -0.68 10.13
N ASP A 43 -6.95 -0.09 10.90
CA ASP A 43 -7.77 -0.84 11.85
C ASP A 43 -8.84 -1.72 11.18
N GLU A 44 -9.06 -1.55 9.87
CA GLU A 44 -9.99 -2.38 9.10
C GLU A 44 -9.29 -3.46 8.30
N MET A 45 -7.96 -3.42 8.20
CA MET A 45 -7.22 -4.36 7.36
C MET A 45 -7.41 -5.81 7.78
N ILE A 46 -7.46 -6.07 9.09
CA ILE A 46 -7.59 -7.45 9.59
C ILE A 46 -8.90 -8.08 9.14
N THR A 47 -9.98 -7.31 9.12
CA THR A 47 -11.30 -7.80 8.71
C THR A 47 -11.57 -7.65 7.22
N SER A 48 -10.60 -7.11 6.48
CA SER A 48 -10.74 -6.82 5.04
C SER A 48 -9.72 -7.58 4.20
N VAL A 49 -9.12 -8.63 4.73
CA VAL A 49 -8.09 -9.42 4.03
C VAL A 49 -8.63 -9.98 2.70
N ASP A 50 -9.91 -10.28 2.64
CA ASP A 50 -10.56 -10.76 1.43
C ASP A 50 -10.57 -9.73 0.28
N LYS A 51 -10.35 -8.47 0.58
CA LYS A 51 -10.26 -7.41 -0.43
C LYS A 51 -8.87 -7.29 -1.04
N ILE A 52 -7.88 -7.96 -0.47
CA ILE A 52 -6.50 -7.92 -0.95
C ILE A 52 -6.34 -8.97 -2.05
N SER A 53 -5.84 -8.55 -3.21
CA SER A 53 -5.59 -9.46 -4.31
C SER A 53 -4.56 -10.52 -3.92
N THR A 54 -4.80 -11.76 -4.33
CA THR A 54 -3.85 -12.85 -4.15
C THR A 54 -3.11 -13.18 -5.44
N SER A 55 -3.48 -12.55 -6.55
CA SER A 55 -2.92 -12.85 -7.87
C SER A 55 -2.09 -11.70 -8.44
N LYS A 56 -2.36 -10.46 -8.04
CA LYS A 56 -1.63 -9.27 -8.53
C LYS A 56 -0.59 -8.85 -7.52
N GLU A 57 0.35 -8.03 -7.96
CA GLU A 57 1.20 -7.29 -7.04
C GLU A 57 0.31 -6.32 -6.26
N VAL A 58 0.50 -6.26 -4.96
CA VAL A 58 -0.26 -5.36 -4.08
C VAL A 58 0.71 -4.41 -3.42
N ILE A 59 0.50 -3.11 -3.63
CA ILE A 59 1.34 -2.08 -3.02
C ILE A 59 0.52 -1.42 -1.92
N ILE A 60 1.06 -1.41 -0.71
CA ILE A 60 0.40 -0.86 0.46
C ILE A 60 1.22 0.33 0.95
N TYR A 61 0.56 1.43 1.27
CA TYR A 61 1.27 2.60 1.77
C TYR A 61 0.52 3.29 2.90
N CYS A 62 1.29 3.96 3.74
CA CYS A 62 0.80 4.88 4.75
C CYS A 62 1.56 6.20 4.56
N ARG A 63 1.56 7.07 5.57
CA ARG A 63 2.24 8.36 5.46
C ARG A 63 3.76 8.22 5.32
N SER A 64 4.39 7.42 6.19
CA SER A 64 5.86 7.32 6.27
C SER A 64 6.42 5.95 5.98
N GLY A 65 5.56 4.94 5.83
CA GLY A 65 5.97 3.56 5.61
C GLY A 65 5.99 2.71 6.88
N ASN A 66 5.82 3.30 8.06
CA ASN A 66 5.90 2.55 9.32
C ASN A 66 4.67 1.70 9.61
N ARG A 67 3.48 2.29 9.49
CA ARG A 67 2.22 1.55 9.69
C ARG A 67 2.06 0.44 8.65
N SER A 68 2.39 0.74 7.39
CA SER A 68 2.30 -0.23 6.31
C SER A 68 3.30 -1.36 6.48
N CYS A 69 4.51 -1.06 6.96
CA CYS A 69 5.51 -2.09 7.28
C CYS A 69 4.94 -3.10 8.29
N ALA A 70 4.36 -2.60 9.36
CA ALA A 70 3.81 -3.46 10.42
C ALA A 70 2.67 -4.34 9.91
N ILE A 71 1.73 -3.78 9.15
CA ILE A 71 0.58 -4.55 8.67
C ILE A 71 1.00 -5.58 7.62
N ILE A 72 1.94 -5.24 6.76
CA ILE A 72 2.46 -6.18 5.76
C ILE A 72 3.11 -7.38 6.44
N TYR A 73 3.94 -7.12 7.45
CA TYR A 73 4.59 -8.18 8.22
C TYR A 73 3.55 -9.16 8.79
N MET A 74 2.49 -8.63 9.37
CA MET A 74 1.43 -9.44 9.96
C MET A 74 0.69 -10.24 8.87
N LEU A 75 0.37 -9.61 7.74
CA LEU A 75 -0.33 -10.28 6.64
C LEU A 75 0.52 -11.40 6.03
N GLU A 76 1.82 -11.16 5.86
CA GLU A 76 2.71 -12.19 5.35
C GLU A 76 2.78 -13.38 6.28
N LYS A 77 2.87 -13.12 7.58
CA LYS A 77 3.04 -14.18 8.57
C LYS A 77 1.76 -14.95 8.83
N LYS A 78 0.65 -14.23 8.99
CA LYS A 78 -0.63 -14.84 9.38
C LYS A 78 -1.39 -15.42 8.18
N HIS A 79 -1.37 -14.74 7.06
CA HIS A 79 -2.14 -15.13 5.87
C HIS A 79 -1.28 -15.66 4.72
N LYS A 80 0.03 -15.77 4.94
CA LYS A 80 0.97 -16.35 3.96
C LYS A 80 0.96 -15.64 2.61
N LEU A 81 0.64 -14.35 2.60
CA LEU A 81 0.67 -13.56 1.38
C LEU A 81 2.12 -13.30 0.98
N ASN A 82 2.43 -13.39 -0.30
CA ASN A 82 3.80 -13.22 -0.80
C ASN A 82 3.88 -12.19 -1.93
N ASN A 83 2.82 -11.42 -2.13
CA ASN A 83 2.69 -10.48 -3.23
C ASN A 83 2.56 -9.03 -2.76
N LEU A 84 2.99 -8.73 -1.52
CA LEU A 84 2.83 -7.42 -0.90
C LEU A 84 4.12 -6.62 -0.98
N TYR A 85 3.99 -5.33 -1.30
CA TYR A 85 5.10 -4.38 -1.37
C TYR A 85 4.79 -3.19 -0.50
N ASN A 86 5.79 -2.70 0.22
CA ASN A 86 5.68 -1.47 1.01
C ASN A 86 6.28 -0.31 0.24
N LEU A 87 5.55 0.78 0.12
CA LEU A 87 6.08 1.99 -0.51
C LEU A 87 7.11 2.64 0.42
N GLU A 88 8.37 2.68 -0.02
CA GLU A 88 9.46 3.26 0.77
C GLU A 88 9.19 4.73 1.08
N GLY A 89 9.24 5.06 2.37
CA GLY A 89 9.00 6.43 2.82
C GLY A 89 7.55 6.88 2.71
N GLY A 90 6.67 6.02 2.23
CA GLY A 90 5.24 6.26 2.19
C GLY A 90 4.82 7.43 1.30
N TYR A 91 3.62 7.93 1.57
CA TYR A 91 3.04 9.04 0.82
C TYR A 91 3.91 10.30 0.86
N THR A 92 4.53 10.57 2.01
CA THR A 92 5.41 11.73 2.17
C THR A 92 6.55 11.70 1.16
N ALA A 93 7.23 10.55 1.05
CA ALA A 93 8.34 10.41 0.10
C ALA A 93 7.84 10.51 -1.35
N TYR A 94 6.66 9.98 -1.65
CA TYR A 94 6.09 10.07 -2.99
C TYR A 94 5.84 11.54 -3.38
N LEU A 95 5.36 12.35 -2.44
CA LEU A 95 5.11 13.77 -2.71
C LEU A 95 6.38 14.57 -2.97
N GLU A 96 7.53 14.03 -2.58
CA GLU A 96 8.82 14.69 -2.76
C GLU A 96 9.51 14.34 -4.09
N LEU A 97 8.87 13.58 -4.93
CA LEU A 97 9.41 13.24 -6.25
C LEU A 97 9.60 14.45 -7.14
#